data_a939ccb3cbb0875b33cdb70b524caf6d
#
_entry.id   a939ccb3cbb0875b33cdb70b524caf6d
#
_cell.length_a   1.000
_cell.length_b   1.000
_cell.length_c   1.000
_cell.angle_alpha   90.00
_cell.angle_beta   90.00
_cell.angle_gamma   90.00
#
_symmetry.space_group_name_H-M   'P 1'
#
loop_
_entity.id
_entity.type
_entity.pdbx_description
1 polymer ?
#
loop_
_entity_poly.entity_id
_entity_poly.type
_entity_poly.pdbx_seq_one_letter_code
_entity_poly.pdbx_strand_id
1 'polypeptide(L)'
;MKPLWTGSDVLFLNKYPPSRKIKYVYMFFYRIFARMLDKFAECHYVVSEHLIPELKQFGMKKPIKVLADPPLFTKKVKKIVHPDFNVIYYRPKTNNQVYADWVYGYDIIKEVEKEFEGTNVHFCELDGNQDMNYVYAEADFYLRPNRHDGNPRMVMECAINGIPYYWSYENPDKGQIIKEIKKWQSLAS
;
A
#
# COMPACT_ATOMS: atom_id res chain seq x y z
N MET A 1 -11.79 -7.03 25.33
CA MET A 1 -11.88 -6.65 23.89
C MET A 1 -10.49 -6.49 23.33
N LYS A 2 -10.25 -6.94 22.08
CA LYS A 2 -8.93 -6.92 21.43
C LYS A 2 -9.07 -6.32 20.01
N PRO A 3 -9.17 -4.98 19.88
CA PRO A 3 -9.32 -4.34 18.58
C PRO A 3 -8.11 -4.57 17.67
N LEU A 4 -8.38 -4.83 16.38
CA LEU A 4 -7.39 -4.92 15.31
C LEU A 4 -7.42 -3.63 14.47
N TRP A 5 -6.26 -3.04 14.28
CA TRP A 5 -6.07 -1.80 13.51
C TRP A 5 -5.36 -2.09 12.21
N THR A 6 -5.93 -1.60 11.13
CA THR A 6 -5.34 -1.62 9.78
C THR A 6 -4.79 -0.25 9.41
N GLY A 7 -4.10 -0.16 8.26
CA GLY A 7 -3.53 1.12 7.82
C GLY A 7 -4.58 2.22 7.69
N SER A 8 -5.72 1.95 7.06
CA SER A 8 -6.78 2.94 6.85
C SER A 8 -7.43 3.41 8.14
N ASP A 9 -7.63 2.53 9.12
CA ASP A 9 -8.23 2.87 10.41
C ASP A 9 -7.32 3.84 11.18
N VAL A 10 -6.02 3.58 11.20
CA VAL A 10 -5.02 4.42 11.86
C VAL A 10 -4.87 5.76 11.15
N LEU A 11 -4.92 5.78 9.82
CA LEU A 11 -4.91 7.01 9.03
C LEU A 11 -6.06 7.95 9.44
N PHE A 12 -7.26 7.42 9.64
CA PHE A 12 -8.42 8.21 10.09
C PHE A 12 -8.28 8.79 11.50
N LEU A 13 -7.41 8.25 12.34
CA LEU A 13 -7.13 8.82 13.65
C LEU A 13 -6.29 10.10 13.57
N ASN A 14 -5.28 10.12 12.70
CA ASN A 14 -4.22 11.13 12.72
C ASN A 14 -4.26 12.11 11.53
N LYS A 15 -4.68 11.68 10.35
CA LYS A 15 -4.67 12.47 9.11
C LYS A 15 -6.09 12.70 8.59
N TYR A 16 -6.37 13.91 8.11
CA TYR A 16 -7.66 14.24 7.50
C TYR A 16 -7.60 14.01 6.00
N PRO A 17 -8.52 13.22 5.42
CA PRO A 17 -8.62 13.11 3.97
C PRO A 17 -8.99 14.45 3.34
N PRO A 18 -8.46 14.80 2.16
CA PRO A 18 -8.59 16.13 1.56
C PRO A 18 -10.00 16.52 1.08
N SER A 19 -11.05 15.77 1.38
CA SER A 19 -12.38 16.05 0.85
C SER A 19 -13.55 15.93 1.84
N ARG A 20 -14.38 17.00 1.90
CA ARG A 20 -15.75 17.18 2.43
C ARG A 20 -15.95 17.29 3.94
N LYS A 21 -16.69 18.39 4.33
CA LYS A 21 -17.09 18.74 5.71
C LYS A 21 -17.79 17.62 6.51
N ILE A 22 -18.59 16.78 5.88
CA ILE A 22 -19.30 15.66 6.52
C ILE A 22 -18.34 14.64 7.12
N LYS A 23 -17.15 14.45 6.55
CA LYS A 23 -16.14 13.52 7.07
C LYS A 23 -15.51 14.00 8.39
N TYR A 24 -15.44 15.30 8.66
CA TYR A 24 -14.92 15.82 9.93
C TYR A 24 -15.77 15.38 11.12
N VAL A 25 -17.10 15.39 10.97
CA VAL A 25 -18.03 14.97 12.03
C VAL A 25 -17.87 13.48 12.30
N TYR A 26 -17.81 12.65 11.23
CA TYR A 26 -17.59 11.22 11.35
C TYR A 26 -16.25 10.91 12.03
N MET A 27 -15.16 11.58 11.62
CA MET A 27 -13.85 11.39 12.22
C MET A 27 -13.77 11.84 13.67
N PHE A 28 -14.49 12.89 14.04
CA PHE A 28 -14.61 13.31 15.43
C PHE A 28 -15.21 12.20 16.29
N PHE A 29 -16.35 11.64 15.88
CA PHE A 29 -16.97 10.51 16.59
C PHE A 29 -16.09 9.25 16.56
N TYR A 30 -15.43 8.97 15.45
CA TYR A 30 -14.51 7.84 15.35
C TYR A 30 -13.33 7.96 16.35
N ARG A 31 -12.77 9.15 16.51
CA ARG A 31 -11.72 9.42 17.51
C ARG A 31 -12.21 9.25 18.95
N ILE A 32 -13.43 9.72 19.26
CA ILE A 32 -14.04 9.49 20.57
C ILE A 32 -14.21 8.00 20.81
N PHE A 33 -14.76 7.27 19.82
CA PHE A 33 -14.95 5.82 19.90
C PHE A 33 -13.62 5.08 20.09
N ALA A 34 -12.59 5.45 19.36
CA ALA A 34 -11.26 4.86 19.50
C ALA A 34 -10.68 5.04 20.91
N ARG A 35 -10.85 6.23 21.52
CA ARG A 35 -10.43 6.47 22.92
C ARG A 35 -11.27 5.67 23.93
N MET A 36 -12.55 5.51 23.67
CA MET A 36 -13.39 4.63 24.50
C MET A 36 -12.93 3.17 24.37
N LEU A 37 -12.63 2.70 23.16
CA LEU A 37 -12.08 1.36 22.94
C LEU A 37 -10.78 1.16 23.72
N ASP A 38 -9.86 2.14 23.74
CA ASP A 38 -8.62 2.04 24.51
C ASP A 38 -8.90 1.85 26.00
N LYS A 39 -9.93 2.50 26.55
CA LYS A 39 -10.30 2.36 27.96
C LYS A 39 -10.73 0.92 28.31
N PHE A 40 -11.44 0.25 27.41
CA PHE A 40 -11.98 -1.11 27.64
C PHE A 40 -11.15 -2.22 27.01
N ALA A 41 -10.13 -1.89 26.22
CA ALA A 41 -9.26 -2.88 25.60
C ALA A 41 -8.29 -3.49 26.63
N GLU A 42 -7.97 -4.76 26.45
CA GLU A 42 -6.84 -5.43 27.12
C GLU A 42 -5.52 -5.08 26.42
N CYS A 43 -5.56 -5.10 25.09
CA CYS A 43 -4.48 -4.72 24.20
C CYS A 43 -5.06 -4.37 22.82
N HIS A 44 -4.28 -3.66 22.02
CA HIS A 44 -4.54 -3.42 20.61
C HIS A 44 -3.69 -4.32 19.74
N TYR A 45 -4.20 -4.71 18.57
CA TYR A 45 -3.44 -5.39 17.54
C TYR A 45 -3.28 -4.46 16.34
N VAL A 46 -2.12 -4.49 15.71
CA VAL A 46 -1.83 -3.80 14.45
C VAL A 46 -1.32 -4.81 13.43
N VAL A 47 -1.61 -4.58 12.16
CA VAL A 47 -1.14 -5.44 11.07
C VAL A 47 0.32 -5.21 10.70
N SER A 48 0.92 -4.12 11.17
CA SER A 48 2.32 -3.78 10.91
C SER A 48 2.92 -2.90 12.00
N GLU A 49 4.23 -3.04 12.25
CA GLU A 49 4.95 -2.30 13.30
C GLU A 49 4.93 -0.79 13.12
N HIS A 50 4.97 -0.29 11.89
CA HIS A 50 4.98 1.16 11.62
C HIS A 50 3.67 1.87 12.03
N LEU A 51 2.59 1.13 12.27
CA LEU A 51 1.35 1.68 12.81
C LEU A 51 1.40 1.93 14.33
N ILE A 52 2.37 1.35 15.03
CA ILE A 52 2.50 1.51 16.49
C ILE A 52 2.77 2.98 16.89
N PRO A 53 3.74 3.68 16.28
CA PRO A 53 3.98 5.09 16.59
C PRO A 53 2.75 5.96 16.38
N GLU A 54 1.98 5.72 15.31
CA GLU A 54 0.77 6.49 15.00
C GLU A 54 -0.33 6.30 16.06
N LEU A 55 -0.56 5.07 16.51
CA LEU A 55 -1.50 4.80 17.61
C LEU A 55 -1.06 5.42 18.93
N LYS A 56 0.25 5.38 19.22
CA LYS A 56 0.81 6.05 20.41
C LYS A 56 0.65 7.58 20.33
N GLN A 57 0.90 8.17 19.16
CA GLN A 57 0.70 9.60 18.92
C GLN A 57 -0.76 10.01 19.10
N PHE A 58 -1.71 9.15 18.71
CA PHE A 58 -3.13 9.39 18.96
C PHE A 58 -3.49 9.32 20.46
N GLY A 59 -2.65 8.71 21.27
CA GLY A 59 -2.81 8.63 22.73
C GLY A 59 -3.35 7.31 23.24
N MET A 60 -3.20 6.20 22.46
CA MET A 60 -3.50 4.85 22.95
C MET A 60 -2.53 4.47 24.07
N LYS A 61 -3.08 4.03 25.20
CA LYS A 61 -2.33 3.72 26.42
C LYS A 61 -2.12 2.23 26.66
N LYS A 62 -2.98 1.39 26.06
CA LYS A 62 -2.92 -0.05 26.23
C LYS A 62 -1.77 -0.66 25.40
N PRO A 63 -1.29 -1.86 25.74
CA PRO A 63 -0.27 -2.56 24.97
C PRO A 63 -0.68 -2.71 23.51
N ILE A 64 0.26 -2.49 22.58
CA ILE A 64 0.04 -2.65 21.14
C ILE A 64 0.92 -3.82 20.67
N LYS A 65 0.31 -4.79 20.00
CA LYS A 65 0.96 -6.01 19.49
C LYS A 65 0.79 -6.09 17.99
N VAL A 66 1.82 -6.58 17.30
CA VAL A 66 1.73 -6.85 15.85
C VAL A 66 1.05 -8.19 15.63
N LEU A 67 0.08 -8.20 14.73
CA LEU A 67 -0.55 -9.39 14.18
C LEU A 67 -0.41 -9.31 12.65
N ALA A 68 0.71 -9.79 12.14
CA ALA A 68 0.97 -9.76 10.70
C ALA A 68 0.01 -10.69 9.95
N ASP A 69 -0.56 -10.18 8.87
CA ASP A 69 -1.31 -10.99 7.91
C ASP A 69 -0.32 -11.80 7.06
N PRO A 70 -0.50 -13.11 6.92
CA PRO A 70 0.33 -13.90 6.01
C PRO A 70 0.04 -13.52 4.55
N PRO A 71 1.02 -13.65 3.64
CA PRO A 71 0.78 -13.51 2.21
C PRO A 71 -0.20 -14.59 1.72
N LEU A 72 -1.04 -14.25 0.74
CA LEU A 72 -1.98 -15.20 0.14
C LEU A 72 -1.26 -16.20 -0.77
N PHE A 73 -0.19 -15.77 -1.44
CA PHE A 73 0.62 -16.56 -2.34
C PHE A 73 1.98 -16.86 -1.69
N THR A 74 2.21 -18.13 -1.39
CA THR A 74 3.47 -18.60 -0.77
C THR A 74 4.33 -19.41 -1.73
N LYS A 75 3.80 -19.73 -2.93
CA LYS A 75 4.52 -20.49 -3.95
C LYS A 75 5.09 -19.54 -4.99
N LYS A 76 6.35 -19.78 -5.35
CA LYS A 76 7.00 -19.06 -6.44
C LYS A 76 6.39 -19.50 -7.78
N VAL A 77 5.97 -18.52 -8.58
CA VAL A 77 5.50 -18.74 -9.95
C VAL A 77 6.66 -18.81 -10.93
N LYS A 78 6.46 -19.51 -12.06
CA LYS A 78 7.45 -19.54 -13.13
C LYS A 78 7.36 -18.23 -13.92
N LYS A 79 8.48 -17.49 -14.01
CA LYS A 79 8.56 -16.26 -14.78
C LYS A 79 8.33 -16.50 -16.26
N ILE A 80 7.55 -15.65 -16.91
CA ILE A 80 7.38 -15.56 -18.36
C ILE A 80 8.38 -14.54 -18.88
N VAL A 81 9.14 -14.89 -19.91
CA VAL A 81 10.09 -13.99 -20.55
C VAL A 81 9.38 -13.28 -21.71
N HIS A 82 9.45 -11.95 -21.73
CA HIS A 82 8.87 -11.11 -22.78
C HIS A 82 9.80 -9.89 -23.06
N PRO A 83 9.66 -9.22 -24.21
CA PRO A 83 10.55 -8.13 -24.60
C PRO A 83 10.31 -6.82 -23.85
N ASP A 84 9.15 -6.68 -23.26
CA ASP A 84 8.74 -5.50 -22.54
C ASP A 84 9.11 -5.57 -21.04
N PHE A 85 9.18 -4.43 -20.37
CA PHE A 85 9.41 -4.35 -18.94
C PHE A 85 8.10 -3.94 -18.24
N ASN A 86 7.44 -4.92 -17.58
CA ASN A 86 6.12 -4.75 -16.99
C ASN A 86 6.18 -4.25 -15.54
N VAL A 87 5.75 -3.03 -15.33
CA VAL A 87 5.57 -2.41 -14.00
C VAL A 87 4.11 -2.58 -13.57
N ILE A 88 3.86 -3.45 -12.61
CA ILE A 88 2.51 -3.63 -12.07
C ILE A 88 2.26 -2.67 -10.90
N TYR A 89 1.03 -2.17 -10.76
CA TYR A 89 0.60 -1.37 -9.61
C TYR A 89 -0.87 -1.64 -9.26
N TYR A 90 -1.20 -1.50 -7.99
CA TYR A 90 -2.55 -1.76 -7.50
C TYR A 90 -3.36 -0.47 -7.37
N ARG A 91 -4.54 -0.43 -7.99
CA ARG A 91 -5.50 0.65 -7.89
C ARG A 91 -6.89 0.08 -7.62
N PRO A 92 -7.33 0.01 -6.35
CA PRO A 92 -8.62 -0.57 -6.02
C PRO A 92 -9.77 0.27 -6.59
N LYS A 93 -10.79 -0.40 -7.11
CA LYS A 93 -12.06 0.24 -7.49
C LYS A 93 -12.91 0.44 -6.24
N THR A 94 -13.20 1.69 -5.89
CA THR A 94 -13.96 2.03 -4.68
C THR A 94 -14.99 3.13 -4.94
N ASN A 95 -16.01 3.24 -4.09
CA ASN A 95 -16.98 4.33 -4.13
C ASN A 95 -16.38 5.72 -3.86
N ASN A 96 -15.17 5.79 -3.35
CA ASN A 96 -14.42 7.02 -3.09
C ASN A 96 -13.06 6.97 -3.80
N GLN A 97 -13.11 6.93 -5.11
CA GLN A 97 -11.92 6.76 -5.95
C GLN A 97 -10.89 7.86 -5.74
N VAL A 98 -11.31 9.11 -5.60
CA VAL A 98 -10.38 10.25 -5.36
C VAL A 98 -9.54 10.05 -4.10
N TYR A 99 -10.15 9.54 -3.04
CA TYR A 99 -9.43 9.25 -1.81
C TYR A 99 -8.50 8.03 -1.96
N ALA A 100 -8.98 6.97 -2.60
CA ALA A 100 -8.16 5.80 -2.88
C ALA A 100 -6.95 6.17 -3.76
N ASP A 101 -7.15 6.91 -4.83
CA ASP A 101 -6.09 7.37 -5.73
C ASP A 101 -5.03 8.18 -4.96
N TRP A 102 -5.45 9.03 -4.04
CA TRP A 102 -4.52 9.78 -3.19
C TRP A 102 -3.74 8.86 -2.23
N VAL A 103 -4.42 7.91 -1.55
CA VAL A 103 -3.76 6.97 -0.62
C VAL A 103 -2.75 6.08 -1.34
N TYR A 104 -3.14 5.55 -2.50
CA TYR A 104 -2.30 4.64 -3.30
C TYR A 104 -1.30 5.36 -4.20
N GLY A 105 -1.24 6.70 -4.17
CA GLY A 105 -0.27 7.49 -4.93
C GLY A 105 -0.47 7.42 -6.44
N TYR A 106 -1.72 7.27 -6.91
CA TYR A 106 -2.00 7.14 -8.34
C TYR A 106 -1.56 8.36 -9.17
N ASP A 107 -1.64 9.56 -8.60
CA ASP A 107 -1.10 10.79 -9.18
C ASP A 107 0.41 10.69 -9.45
N ILE A 108 1.17 10.12 -8.50
CA ILE A 108 2.61 9.89 -8.66
C ILE A 108 2.88 8.83 -9.73
N ILE A 109 2.09 7.74 -9.74
CA ILE A 109 2.21 6.69 -10.77
C ILE A 109 2.04 7.30 -12.16
N LYS A 110 1.03 8.17 -12.36
CA LYS A 110 0.80 8.84 -13.64
C LYS A 110 1.94 9.78 -14.05
N GLU A 111 2.57 10.45 -13.09
CA GLU A 111 3.74 11.26 -13.38
C GLU A 111 4.99 10.42 -13.72
N VAL A 112 5.15 9.27 -13.05
CA VAL A 112 6.23 8.33 -13.35
C VAL A 112 6.02 7.69 -14.72
N GLU A 113 4.80 7.26 -15.05
CA GLU A 113 4.46 6.67 -16.35
C GLU A 113 4.86 7.57 -17.52
N LYS A 114 4.62 8.89 -17.41
CA LYS A 114 5.02 9.87 -18.43
C LYS A 114 6.52 9.91 -18.71
N GLU A 115 7.36 9.63 -17.72
CA GLU A 115 8.82 9.59 -17.89
C GLU A 115 9.33 8.38 -18.72
N PHE A 116 8.43 7.40 -18.94
CA PHE A 116 8.71 6.19 -19.71
C PHE A 116 7.93 6.13 -21.03
N GLU A 117 7.21 7.20 -21.41
CA GLU A 117 6.54 7.28 -22.70
C GLU A 117 7.53 7.06 -23.86
N GLY A 118 7.18 6.20 -24.80
CA GLY A 118 8.03 5.83 -25.94
C GLY A 118 9.15 4.83 -25.64
N THR A 119 9.19 4.27 -24.44
CA THR A 119 10.09 3.15 -24.08
C THR A 119 9.35 1.81 -24.09
N ASN A 120 10.07 0.70 -23.83
CA ASN A 120 9.46 -0.63 -23.65
C ASN A 120 8.98 -0.90 -22.22
N VAL A 121 8.80 0.14 -21.39
CA VAL A 121 8.23 0.00 -20.04
C VAL A 121 6.72 0.17 -20.11
N HIS A 122 5.99 -0.85 -19.64
CA HIS A 122 4.54 -0.87 -19.61
C HIS A 122 4.01 -0.85 -18.18
N PHE A 123 3.07 0.07 -17.91
CA PHE A 123 2.42 0.19 -16.60
C PHE A 123 1.09 -0.54 -16.61
N CYS A 124 0.96 -1.59 -15.79
CA CYS A 124 -0.19 -2.49 -15.74
C CYS A 124 -1.00 -2.26 -14.45
N GLU A 125 -2.20 -1.70 -14.58
CA GLU A 125 -3.13 -1.48 -13.47
C GLU A 125 -3.78 -2.78 -13.01
N LEU A 126 -3.75 -3.04 -11.69
CA LEU A 126 -4.42 -4.15 -11.04
C LEU A 126 -5.57 -3.62 -10.18
N ASP A 127 -6.77 -4.17 -10.37
CA ASP A 127 -7.99 -3.79 -9.62
C ASP A 127 -8.44 -4.87 -8.61
N GLY A 128 -7.70 -5.97 -8.52
CA GLY A 128 -7.96 -7.09 -7.62
C GLY A 128 -8.77 -8.24 -8.22
N ASN A 129 -9.14 -8.17 -9.52
CA ASN A 129 -9.90 -9.22 -10.21
C ASN A 129 -9.03 -10.13 -11.09
N GLN A 130 -7.73 -9.87 -11.15
CA GLN A 130 -6.79 -10.61 -12.00
C GLN A 130 -6.38 -11.95 -11.36
N ASP A 131 -5.98 -12.93 -12.21
CA ASP A 131 -5.26 -14.11 -11.75
C ASP A 131 -3.84 -13.71 -11.33
N MET A 132 -3.59 -13.71 -10.03
CA MET A 132 -2.32 -13.28 -9.47
C MET A 132 -1.14 -14.20 -9.82
N ASN A 133 -1.36 -15.47 -10.17
CA ASN A 133 -0.29 -16.34 -10.68
C ASN A 133 0.22 -15.82 -12.02
N TYR A 134 -0.69 -15.45 -12.92
CA TYR A 134 -0.34 -14.86 -14.21
C TYR A 134 0.32 -13.49 -14.05
N VAL A 135 -0.24 -12.64 -13.20
CA VAL A 135 0.31 -11.31 -12.90
C VAL A 135 1.75 -11.39 -12.41
N TYR A 136 2.04 -12.26 -11.42
CA TYR A 136 3.41 -12.41 -10.92
C TYR A 136 4.35 -13.10 -11.90
N ALA A 137 3.83 -13.94 -12.81
CA ALA A 137 4.64 -14.54 -13.87
C ALA A 137 5.15 -13.51 -14.87
N GLU A 138 4.36 -12.48 -15.17
CA GLU A 138 4.68 -11.44 -16.15
C GLU A 138 5.30 -10.17 -15.56
N ALA A 139 5.17 -9.93 -14.25
CA ALA A 139 5.64 -8.70 -13.61
C ALA A 139 7.16 -8.63 -13.50
N ASP A 140 7.76 -7.54 -13.95
CA ASP A 140 9.20 -7.25 -13.78
C ASP A 140 9.47 -6.32 -12.62
N PHE A 141 8.49 -5.50 -12.24
CA PHE A 141 8.58 -4.57 -11.13
C PHE A 141 7.21 -4.33 -10.50
N TYR A 142 7.16 -4.18 -9.18
CA TYR A 142 5.95 -3.77 -8.48
C TYR A 142 6.11 -2.36 -7.90
N LEU A 143 5.18 -1.48 -8.24
CA LEU A 143 5.17 -0.09 -7.79
C LEU A 143 4.03 0.14 -6.79
N ARG A 144 4.37 0.58 -5.57
CA ARG A 144 3.42 0.89 -4.50
C ARG A 144 3.80 2.18 -3.76
N PRO A 145 3.57 3.36 -4.36
CA PRO A 145 3.94 4.65 -3.79
C PRO A 145 2.84 5.18 -2.85
N ASN A 146 2.48 4.39 -1.84
CA ASN A 146 1.41 4.74 -0.94
C ASN A 146 1.79 5.91 -0.02
N ARG A 147 0.82 6.77 0.28
CA ARG A 147 0.95 7.83 1.30
C ARG A 147 0.55 7.35 2.69
N HIS A 148 -0.10 6.22 2.75
CA HIS A 148 -0.34 5.48 3.99
C HIS A 148 -0.61 4.01 3.66
N ASP A 149 0.05 3.12 4.36
CA ASP A 149 -0.11 1.68 4.16
C ASP A 149 -0.10 0.93 5.50
N GLY A 150 -0.72 -0.23 5.50
CA GLY A 150 -0.70 -1.15 6.61
C GLY A 150 0.29 -2.29 6.38
N ASN A 151 -0.24 -3.44 5.98
CA ASN A 151 0.55 -4.62 5.64
C ASN A 151 0.42 -4.90 4.13
N PRO A 152 1.39 -4.54 3.31
CA PRO A 152 1.32 -4.69 1.86
C PRO A 152 1.59 -6.14 1.44
N ARG A 153 0.57 -7.00 1.45
CA ARG A 153 0.68 -8.42 1.07
C ARG A 153 1.39 -8.60 -0.28
N MET A 154 1.03 -7.81 -1.28
CA MET A 154 1.67 -7.87 -2.60
C MET A 154 3.17 -7.59 -2.55
N VAL A 155 3.67 -6.77 -1.63
CA VAL A 155 5.12 -6.56 -1.44
C VAL A 155 5.79 -7.86 -0.96
N MET A 156 5.17 -8.56 -0.01
CA MET A 156 5.68 -9.85 0.46
C MET A 156 5.62 -10.92 -0.63
N GLU A 157 4.54 -10.94 -1.41
CA GLU A 157 4.34 -11.87 -2.52
C GLU A 157 5.33 -11.59 -3.66
N CYS A 158 5.61 -10.34 -3.97
CA CYS A 158 6.67 -9.95 -4.90
C CYS A 158 8.05 -10.41 -4.41
N ALA A 159 8.36 -10.23 -3.12
CA ALA A 159 9.62 -10.71 -2.55
C ALA A 159 9.77 -12.24 -2.66
N ILE A 160 8.70 -13.02 -2.40
CA ILE A 160 8.69 -14.48 -2.58
C ILE A 160 8.95 -14.86 -4.05
N ASN A 161 8.39 -14.11 -4.99
CA ASN A 161 8.55 -14.36 -6.44
C ASN A 161 9.87 -13.80 -7.01
N GLY A 162 10.65 -13.08 -6.22
CA GLY A 162 11.87 -12.42 -6.69
C GLY A 162 11.61 -11.23 -7.61
N ILE A 163 10.42 -10.64 -7.53
CA ILE A 163 10.04 -9.44 -8.26
C ILE A 163 10.52 -8.23 -7.46
N PRO A 164 11.39 -7.38 -8.04
CA PRO A 164 11.80 -6.14 -7.39
C PRO A 164 10.60 -5.20 -7.22
N TYR A 165 10.66 -4.36 -6.19
CA TYR A 165 9.56 -3.46 -5.90
C TYR A 165 10.04 -2.14 -5.31
N TYR A 166 9.23 -1.10 -5.50
CA TYR A 166 9.27 0.12 -4.70
C TYR A 166 8.02 0.17 -3.83
N TRP A 167 8.21 0.37 -2.53
CA TRP A 167 7.15 0.55 -1.57
C TRP A 167 7.44 1.73 -0.67
N SER A 168 6.45 2.58 -0.49
CA SER A 168 6.44 3.57 0.58
C SER A 168 5.12 3.49 1.35
N TYR A 169 5.13 3.96 2.58
CA TYR A 169 3.93 4.02 3.40
C TYR A 169 3.59 5.44 3.88
N GLU A 170 4.43 6.43 3.58
CA GLU A 170 4.19 7.80 4.03
C GLU A 170 4.58 8.86 2.99
N ASN A 171 5.79 8.84 2.50
CA ASN A 171 6.33 9.90 1.64
C ASN A 171 6.96 9.28 0.37
N PRO A 172 6.15 8.96 -0.65
CA PRO A 172 6.69 8.42 -1.90
C PRO A 172 7.55 9.46 -2.64
N ASP A 173 8.74 9.03 -3.08
CA ASP A 173 9.69 9.86 -3.83
C ASP A 173 9.68 9.46 -5.30
N LYS A 174 9.15 10.33 -6.17
CA LYS A 174 9.11 10.16 -7.62
C LYS A 174 10.48 9.92 -8.23
N GLY A 175 11.49 10.67 -7.81
CA GLY A 175 12.85 10.55 -8.36
C GLY A 175 13.47 9.19 -8.03
N GLN A 176 13.28 8.71 -6.81
CA GLN A 176 13.73 7.38 -6.41
C GLN A 176 13.00 6.28 -7.19
N ILE A 177 11.69 6.40 -7.40
CA ILE A 177 10.90 5.43 -8.18
C ILE A 177 11.47 5.31 -9.59
N ILE A 178 11.67 6.43 -10.30
CA ILE A 178 12.21 6.46 -11.66
C ILE A 178 13.58 5.79 -11.70
N LYS A 179 14.44 6.11 -10.73
CA LYS A 179 15.80 5.53 -10.63
C LYS A 179 15.76 4.01 -10.45
N GLU A 180 14.88 3.51 -9.59
CA GLU A 180 14.74 2.06 -9.36
C GLU A 180 14.21 1.34 -10.61
N ILE A 181 13.18 1.86 -11.27
CA ILE A 181 12.65 1.26 -12.51
C ILE A 181 13.73 1.19 -13.58
N LYS A 182 14.47 2.30 -13.85
CA LYS A 182 15.56 2.33 -14.84
C LYS A 182 16.68 1.33 -14.52
N LYS A 183 17.04 1.20 -13.25
CA LYS A 183 18.03 0.22 -12.79
C LYS A 183 17.58 -1.21 -13.11
N TRP A 184 16.37 -1.58 -12.78
CA TRP A 184 15.87 -2.94 -12.99
C TRP A 184 15.59 -3.23 -14.47
N GLN A 185 15.12 -2.25 -15.24
CA GLN A 185 14.99 -2.36 -16.69
C GLN A 185 16.34 -2.67 -17.34
N SER A 186 17.41 -1.98 -16.93
CA SER A 186 18.75 -2.21 -17.48
C SER A 186 19.37 -3.57 -17.11
N LEU A 187 18.89 -4.20 -16.04
CA LEU A 187 19.33 -5.55 -15.64
C LEU A 187 18.53 -6.66 -16.32
N ALA A 188 17.36 -6.33 -16.84
CA ALA A 188 16.49 -7.27 -17.55
C ALA A 188 16.79 -7.31 -19.09
N SER A 189 17.46 -6.29 -19.61
CA SER A 189 17.93 -6.20 -21.02
C SER A 189 19.21 -7.01 -21.24
#